data_b10ca5fb239c120aeaa5db6011a8b59c
#
_entry.id   b10ca5fb239c120aeaa5db6011a8b59c
#
_cell.length_a   1.000
_cell.length_b   1.000
_cell.length_c   1.000
_cell.angle_alpha   90.00
_cell.angle_beta   90.00
_cell.angle_gamma   90.00
#
_symmetry.space_group_name_H-M   'P 1'
#
loop_
_entity.id
_entity.type
_entity.pdbx_description
1 polymer ?
#
loop_
_entity_poly.entity_id
_entity_poly.type
_entity_poly.pdbx_seq_one_letter_code
_entity_poly.pdbx_strand_id
1 'polypeptide(L)'
;EIHERLVGSEMCIRDSPGAELRYIQSESHQGLPVYKVHQDLLYSRLVFSDIDFSDIDVLFLCMGHGVSGKFLNVHPIPANVKIIDLGNDFRLEKESNGFIYGLPELSREEIRKGRYVANPGCFATAIELGLIPLASIGRLPEEITVVGITGSTGAGQKPTADTHFSNRCNNLSNYKVFTHRHLDEIRETLVRAGAKGFPDLAFVPVRGCHTRGILVNTVIRTDITIESITALYKAYYNTHPFVYVSDEPLYLKQVVNTNYCYIHISKQGEQMLITSVIDNLLKGASGQAVQNMNLLFGLEETTGLRLKANYF
;
A
#
# COMPACT_ATOMS: atom_id res chain seq x y z
N GLU A 1 10.37 7.10 14.23
CA GLU A 1 11.23 6.12 13.56
C GLU A 1 10.60 5.68 12.24
N ILE A 2 10.92 6.40 11.18
CA ILE A 2 10.03 6.63 10.03
C ILE A 2 10.73 6.31 8.70
N HIS A 3 11.97 5.83 8.75
CA HIS A 3 12.91 5.91 7.63
C HIS A 3 12.55 5.10 6.38
N GLU A 4 11.92 3.93 6.49
CA GLU A 4 11.66 3.08 5.32
C GLU A 4 10.56 3.61 4.40
N ARG A 5 9.55 4.27 4.96
CA ARG A 5 8.43 4.81 4.17
C ARG A 5 8.80 6.10 3.45
N LEU A 6 9.74 6.86 4.00
CA LEU A 6 10.31 8.05 3.37
C LEU A 6 11.10 7.69 2.11
N VAL A 7 12.02 6.71 2.16
CA VAL A 7 12.90 6.38 1.02
C VAL A 7 12.14 6.10 -0.27
N GLY A 8 11.07 5.30 -0.19
CA GLY A 8 10.26 5.03 -1.38
C GLY A 8 9.55 6.28 -1.91
N SER A 9 9.00 7.13 -1.02
CA SER A 9 8.33 8.38 -1.40
C SER A 9 9.31 9.40 -1.96
N GLU A 10 10.48 9.55 -1.34
CA GLU A 10 11.54 10.47 -1.81
C GLU A 10 12.00 10.13 -3.23
N MET A 11 12.22 8.85 -3.54
CA MET A 11 12.60 8.43 -4.89
C MET A 11 11.53 8.80 -5.91
N CYS A 12 10.27 8.45 -5.63
CA CYS A 12 9.17 8.70 -6.56
C CYS A 12 8.83 10.21 -6.68
N ILE A 13 8.95 10.99 -5.59
CA ILE A 13 8.70 12.44 -5.60
C ILE A 13 9.85 13.15 -6.30
N ARG A 14 11.10 12.84 -5.93
CA ARG A 14 12.29 13.47 -6.53
C ARG A 14 12.35 13.31 -8.03
N ASP A 15 11.99 12.14 -8.54
CA ASP A 15 12.04 11.83 -9.97
C ASP A 15 10.71 12.21 -10.67
N SER A 16 9.74 12.76 -9.94
CA SER A 16 8.49 13.25 -10.50
C SER A 16 8.67 14.63 -11.11
N PRO A 17 8.33 14.84 -12.39
CA PRO A 17 8.39 16.17 -13.01
C PRO A 17 7.34 17.14 -12.45
N GLY A 18 6.37 16.67 -11.67
CA GLY A 18 5.27 17.47 -11.10
C GLY A 18 5.41 17.79 -9.62
N ALA A 19 6.53 17.41 -8.97
CA ALA A 19 6.71 17.63 -7.53
C ALA A 19 8.16 17.95 -7.18
N GLU A 20 8.35 18.78 -6.17
CA GLU A 20 9.64 19.13 -5.59
C GLU A 20 9.66 18.74 -4.11
N LEU A 21 10.68 18.00 -3.68
CA LEU A 21 10.90 17.66 -2.29
C LEU A 21 11.58 18.84 -1.57
N ARG A 22 10.82 19.59 -0.76
CA ARG A 22 11.27 20.80 -0.07
C ARG A 22 11.86 20.51 1.31
N TYR A 23 11.19 19.72 2.12
CA TYR A 23 11.56 19.46 3.50
C TYR A 23 11.49 17.98 3.81
N ILE A 24 12.42 17.51 4.63
CA ILE A 24 12.40 16.20 5.29
C ILE A 24 12.62 16.43 6.77
N GLN A 25 11.61 16.10 7.58
CA GLN A 25 11.70 16.25 9.03
C GLN A 25 11.93 14.91 9.73
N SER A 26 12.83 14.93 10.71
CA SER A 26 13.08 13.79 11.61
C SER A 26 13.53 14.31 12.96
N GLU A 27 12.83 13.95 14.05
CA GLU A 27 13.18 14.35 15.41
C GLU A 27 14.59 13.87 15.82
N SER A 28 14.99 12.66 15.36
CA SER A 28 16.25 12.04 15.74
C SER A 28 17.45 12.44 14.86
N HIS A 29 17.22 13.10 13.71
CA HIS A 29 18.26 13.40 12.72
C HIS A 29 18.33 14.87 12.32
N GLN A 30 17.71 15.76 13.09
CA GLN A 30 17.68 17.20 12.83
C GLN A 30 19.08 17.74 12.55
N GLY A 31 19.22 18.48 11.44
CA GLY A 31 20.48 19.10 11.01
C GLY A 31 21.48 18.16 10.31
N LEU A 32 21.20 16.85 10.24
CA LEU A 32 22.05 15.90 9.52
C LEU A 32 21.73 15.89 8.02
N PRO A 33 22.73 15.73 7.15
CA PRO A 33 22.49 15.45 5.74
C PRO A 33 21.70 14.15 5.54
N VAL A 34 20.72 14.16 4.64
CA VAL A 34 19.83 13.02 4.40
C VAL A 34 20.61 11.76 4.00
N TYR A 35 21.69 11.90 3.22
CA TYR A 35 22.50 10.77 2.81
C TYR A 35 23.22 10.04 3.97
N LYS A 36 23.31 10.63 5.14
CA LYS A 36 23.87 9.94 6.34
C LYS A 36 22.94 8.85 6.85
N VAL A 37 21.67 8.97 6.58
CA VAL A 37 20.61 8.00 6.94
C VAL A 37 20.21 7.17 5.72
N HIS A 38 20.00 7.82 4.57
CA HIS A 38 19.64 7.24 3.29
C HIS A 38 20.86 7.21 2.36
N GLN A 39 21.67 6.18 2.50
CA GLN A 39 22.99 6.09 1.85
C GLN A 39 22.93 5.98 0.32
N ASP A 40 21.78 5.61 -0.23
CA ASP A 40 21.49 5.62 -1.67
C ASP A 40 21.33 7.03 -2.24
N LEU A 41 21.21 8.05 -1.38
CA LEU A 41 21.10 9.47 -1.75
C LEU A 41 22.43 10.24 -1.56
N LEU A 42 23.59 9.63 -1.78
CA LEU A 42 24.92 10.21 -1.55
C LEU A 42 25.15 11.56 -2.25
N TYR A 43 24.49 11.80 -3.38
CA TYR A 43 24.59 13.06 -4.14
C TYR A 43 23.54 14.10 -3.72
N SER A 44 22.64 13.76 -2.80
CA SER A 44 21.63 14.69 -2.33
C SER A 44 22.25 15.76 -1.42
N ARG A 45 21.79 17.00 -1.58
CA ARG A 45 22.15 18.14 -0.70
C ARG A 45 21.11 18.39 0.38
N LEU A 46 20.05 17.57 0.43
CA LEU A 46 18.99 17.71 1.42
C LEU A 46 19.50 17.46 2.85
N VAL A 47 18.97 18.22 3.78
CA VAL A 47 19.26 18.15 5.21
C VAL A 47 17.94 17.97 5.95
N PHE A 48 17.92 17.15 6.98
CA PHE A 48 16.77 17.06 7.86
C PHE A 48 16.54 18.40 8.57
N SER A 49 15.39 19.00 8.36
CA SER A 49 15.05 20.35 8.85
C SER A 49 13.61 20.39 9.37
N ASP A 50 13.30 21.46 10.10
CA ASP A 50 11.91 21.77 10.42
C ASP A 50 11.15 22.17 9.16
N ILE A 51 9.84 21.90 9.16
CA ILE A 51 8.96 22.20 8.04
C ILE A 51 8.38 23.60 8.22
N ASP A 52 8.51 24.43 7.20
CA ASP A 52 7.65 25.60 7.04
C ASP A 52 6.37 25.17 6.31
N PHE A 53 5.29 25.00 7.07
CA PHE A 53 4.00 24.57 6.50
C PHE A 53 3.37 25.59 5.57
N SER A 54 3.84 26.84 5.54
CA SER A 54 3.38 27.87 4.60
C SER A 54 4.02 27.76 3.22
N ASP A 55 5.13 27.01 3.10
CA ASP A 55 5.93 26.83 1.87
C ASP A 55 5.75 25.42 1.25
N ILE A 56 4.67 24.74 1.57
CA ILE A 56 4.37 23.41 1.00
C ILE A 56 2.93 23.29 0.51
N ASP A 57 2.71 22.46 -0.49
CA ASP A 57 1.38 22.11 -1.00
C ASP A 57 0.87 20.77 -0.45
N VAL A 58 1.78 19.86 -0.13
CA VAL A 58 1.45 18.52 0.37
C VAL A 58 2.37 18.08 1.50
N LEU A 59 1.78 17.46 2.52
CA LEU A 59 2.47 16.86 3.67
C LEU A 59 2.27 15.34 3.67
N PHE A 60 3.36 14.58 3.60
CA PHE A 60 3.35 13.13 3.80
C PHE A 60 3.66 12.82 5.27
N LEU A 61 2.70 12.21 5.97
CA LEU A 61 2.89 11.71 7.32
C LEU A 61 3.41 10.27 7.25
N CYS A 62 4.72 10.12 7.41
CA CYS A 62 5.40 8.83 7.37
C CYS A 62 5.69 8.31 8.77
N MET A 63 4.95 8.72 9.77
CA MET A 63 5.15 8.43 11.19
C MET A 63 4.65 7.02 11.57
N GLY A 64 5.10 6.55 12.73
CA GLY A 64 4.63 5.30 13.29
C GLY A 64 3.12 5.36 13.64
N HIS A 65 2.52 4.19 13.82
CA HIS A 65 1.11 4.08 14.14
C HIS A 65 0.78 4.74 15.49
N GLY A 66 -0.34 5.46 15.56
CA GLY A 66 -0.79 6.21 16.73
C GLY A 66 -0.06 7.54 16.95
N VAL A 67 0.71 8.00 15.96
CA VAL A 67 1.51 9.24 16.06
C VAL A 67 0.98 10.35 15.16
N SER A 68 0.43 10.04 13.99
CA SER A 68 -0.05 11.02 13.02
C SER A 68 -1.14 11.93 13.61
N GLY A 69 -2.11 11.36 14.34
CA GLY A 69 -3.15 12.14 15.00
C GLY A 69 -2.60 13.09 16.05
N LYS A 70 -1.61 12.66 16.85
CA LYS A 70 -0.96 13.51 17.86
C LYS A 70 -0.20 14.67 17.19
N PHE A 71 0.50 14.38 16.10
CA PHE A 71 1.23 15.39 15.35
C PHE A 71 0.28 16.47 14.81
N LEU A 72 -0.82 16.10 14.19
CA LEU A 72 -1.80 17.04 13.64
C LEU A 72 -2.51 17.88 14.72
N ASN A 73 -2.65 17.35 15.92
CA ASN A 73 -3.24 18.09 17.05
C ASN A 73 -2.36 19.23 17.57
N VAL A 74 -1.03 19.12 17.43
CA VAL A 74 -0.09 20.14 17.94
C VAL A 74 0.48 21.04 16.84
N HIS A 75 0.31 20.65 15.56
CA HIS A 75 0.78 21.42 14.42
C HIS A 75 -0.41 21.86 13.57
N PRO A 76 -0.81 23.14 13.61
CA PRO A 76 -1.87 23.65 12.75
C PRO A 76 -1.40 23.68 11.30
N ILE A 77 -1.93 22.78 10.48
CA ILE A 77 -1.59 22.73 9.06
C ILE A 77 -2.49 23.69 8.27
N PRO A 78 -1.92 24.60 7.44
CA PRO A 78 -2.69 25.54 6.63
C PRO A 78 -3.76 24.87 5.76
N ALA A 79 -4.89 25.55 5.55
CA ALA A 79 -6.05 24.98 4.88
C ALA A 79 -5.81 24.58 3.41
N ASN A 80 -4.83 25.15 2.75
CA ASN A 80 -4.42 24.83 1.38
C ASN A 80 -3.54 23.59 1.28
N VAL A 81 -2.88 23.16 2.37
CA VAL A 81 -1.98 22.00 2.37
C VAL A 81 -2.79 20.71 2.37
N LYS A 82 -2.49 19.81 1.44
CA LYS A 82 -3.05 18.47 1.39
C LYS A 82 -2.23 17.51 2.24
N ILE A 83 -2.87 16.48 2.81
CA ILE A 83 -2.20 15.56 3.74
C ILE A 83 -2.40 14.13 3.28
N ILE A 84 -1.31 13.37 3.23
CA ILE A 84 -1.33 11.92 2.94
C ILE A 84 -0.68 11.19 4.12
N ASP A 85 -1.48 10.42 4.86
CA ASP A 85 -1.00 9.63 6.00
C ASP A 85 -0.68 8.19 5.58
N LEU A 86 0.56 7.76 5.81
CA LEU A 86 1.01 6.38 5.61
C LEU A 86 0.86 5.53 6.89
N GLY A 87 0.42 6.13 7.99
CA GLY A 87 0.07 5.46 9.23
C GLY A 87 -1.22 4.63 9.11
N ASN A 88 -1.75 4.22 10.24
CA ASN A 88 -3.07 3.55 10.32
C ASN A 88 -4.12 4.36 11.07
N ASP A 89 -3.77 5.57 11.51
CA ASP A 89 -4.56 6.36 12.44
C ASP A 89 -5.93 6.79 11.86
N PHE A 90 -6.02 6.89 10.52
CA PHE A 90 -7.18 7.45 9.82
C PHE A 90 -7.80 6.51 8.79
N ARG A 91 -7.45 5.21 8.79
CA ARG A 91 -7.91 4.26 7.76
C ARG A 91 -9.33 3.77 7.97
N LEU A 92 -9.75 3.59 9.24
CA LEU A 92 -11.08 3.11 9.59
C LEU A 92 -12.07 4.27 9.57
N GLU A 93 -13.29 4.01 9.12
CA GLU A 93 -14.34 5.03 8.97
C GLU A 93 -14.58 5.81 10.28
N LYS A 94 -14.68 5.10 11.40
CA LYS A 94 -14.88 5.71 12.74
C LYS A 94 -13.71 6.58 13.22
N GLU A 95 -12.53 6.41 12.64
CA GLU A 95 -11.28 7.11 13.01
C GLU A 95 -10.80 8.04 11.91
N SER A 96 -11.50 8.10 10.78
CA SER A 96 -11.06 8.78 9.56
C SER A 96 -10.85 10.28 9.70
N ASN A 97 -11.58 10.96 10.56
CA ASN A 97 -11.48 12.43 10.74
C ASN A 97 -11.47 13.21 9.41
N GLY A 98 -12.24 12.75 8.41
CA GLY A 98 -12.31 13.36 7.09
C GLY A 98 -11.20 12.91 6.12
N PHE A 99 -10.35 11.96 6.51
CA PHE A 99 -9.43 11.30 5.59
C PHE A 99 -10.19 10.29 4.71
N ILE A 100 -9.91 10.34 3.42
CA ILE A 100 -10.42 9.38 2.43
C ILE A 100 -9.49 8.17 2.40
N TYR A 101 -10.05 6.97 2.41
CA TYR A 101 -9.26 5.75 2.24
C TYR A 101 -8.63 5.72 0.84
N GLY A 102 -7.31 5.78 0.79
CA GLY A 102 -6.51 6.08 -0.40
C GLY A 102 -6.22 4.87 -1.27
N LEU A 103 -7.24 4.09 -1.63
CA LEU A 103 -7.16 3.05 -2.65
C LEU A 103 -7.74 3.59 -3.96
N PRO A 104 -6.91 4.05 -4.93
CA PRO A 104 -7.39 4.69 -6.16
C PRO A 104 -8.34 3.82 -6.98
N GLU A 105 -8.18 2.51 -6.92
CA GLU A 105 -9.00 1.54 -7.63
C GLU A 105 -10.46 1.46 -7.11
N LEU A 106 -10.71 2.00 -5.92
CA LEU A 106 -12.05 2.11 -5.34
C LEU A 106 -12.51 3.56 -5.21
N SER A 107 -11.61 4.49 -4.87
CA SER A 107 -11.95 5.83 -4.36
C SER A 107 -11.44 6.97 -5.25
N ARG A 108 -11.08 6.72 -6.51
CA ARG A 108 -10.42 7.69 -7.41
C ARG A 108 -11.08 9.07 -7.42
N GLU A 109 -12.40 9.12 -7.62
CA GLU A 109 -13.11 10.40 -7.74
C GLU A 109 -13.25 11.14 -6.41
N GLU A 110 -13.29 10.41 -5.30
CA GLU A 110 -13.29 11.01 -3.97
C GLU A 110 -11.91 11.59 -3.65
N ILE A 111 -10.83 10.85 -3.96
CA ILE A 111 -9.45 11.31 -3.78
C ILE A 111 -9.21 12.60 -4.57
N ARG A 112 -9.64 12.66 -5.84
CA ARG A 112 -9.49 13.86 -6.68
C ARG A 112 -10.10 15.12 -6.06
N LYS A 113 -11.20 14.96 -5.33
CA LYS A 113 -11.93 16.06 -4.67
C LYS A 113 -11.50 16.27 -3.22
N GLY A 114 -10.67 15.38 -2.72
CA GLY A 114 -10.27 15.34 -1.33
C GLY A 114 -9.14 16.32 -0.98
N ARG A 115 -8.86 16.36 0.32
CA ARG A 115 -7.73 17.08 0.90
C ARG A 115 -6.85 16.15 1.73
N TYR A 116 -7.44 15.19 2.40
CA TYR A 116 -6.78 14.26 3.31
C TYR A 116 -6.95 12.84 2.82
N VAL A 117 -5.85 12.09 2.75
CA VAL A 117 -5.85 10.70 2.28
C VAL A 117 -5.13 9.80 3.30
N ALA A 118 -5.81 8.75 3.76
CA ALA A 118 -5.25 7.68 4.55
C ALA A 118 -4.78 6.55 3.63
N ASN A 119 -3.48 6.43 3.43
CA ASN A 119 -2.90 5.44 2.52
C ASN A 119 -3.07 4.02 3.09
N PRO A 120 -3.57 3.04 2.32
CA PRO A 120 -3.81 1.67 2.77
C PRO A 120 -2.59 0.94 3.31
N GLY A 121 -2.83 -0.09 4.12
CA GLY A 121 -1.78 -1.03 4.51
C GLY A 121 -1.35 -1.94 3.37
N CYS A 122 -0.10 -2.40 3.40
CA CYS A 122 0.46 -3.16 2.28
C CYS A 122 -0.27 -4.50 2.01
N PHE A 123 -0.58 -5.27 3.05
CA PHE A 123 -1.40 -6.47 2.87
C PHE A 123 -2.85 -6.15 2.52
N ALA A 124 -3.40 -5.07 3.10
CA ALA A 124 -4.75 -4.63 2.76
C ALA A 124 -4.84 -4.34 1.26
N THR A 125 -3.93 -3.54 0.71
CA THR A 125 -3.87 -3.25 -0.73
C THR A 125 -3.87 -4.53 -1.58
N ALA A 126 -2.99 -5.51 -1.25
CA ALA A 126 -2.89 -6.73 -2.04
C ALA A 126 -4.16 -7.60 -1.97
N ILE A 127 -4.77 -7.71 -0.79
CA ILE A 127 -5.99 -8.51 -0.57
C ILE A 127 -7.21 -7.83 -1.20
N GLU A 128 -7.35 -6.54 -0.97
CA GLU A 128 -8.47 -5.73 -1.48
C GLU A 128 -8.50 -5.74 -3.00
N LEU A 129 -7.37 -5.50 -3.67
CA LEU A 129 -7.29 -5.57 -5.13
C LEU A 129 -7.62 -6.97 -5.66
N GLY A 130 -7.33 -8.02 -4.90
CA GLY A 130 -7.76 -9.37 -5.25
C GLY A 130 -9.27 -9.61 -5.10
N LEU A 131 -9.97 -8.88 -4.24
CA LEU A 131 -11.36 -9.19 -3.85
C LEU A 131 -12.41 -8.17 -4.31
N ILE A 132 -12.03 -6.91 -4.54
CA ILE A 132 -12.95 -5.82 -4.91
C ILE A 132 -13.81 -6.15 -6.13
N PRO A 133 -13.33 -6.76 -7.23
CA PRO A 133 -14.20 -7.07 -8.36
C PRO A 133 -15.36 -8.01 -8.01
N LEU A 134 -15.14 -8.98 -7.14
CA LEU A 134 -16.21 -9.88 -6.65
C LEU A 134 -17.13 -9.19 -5.65
N ALA A 135 -16.57 -8.31 -4.80
CA ALA A 135 -17.36 -7.50 -3.88
C ALA A 135 -18.32 -6.59 -4.66
N SER A 136 -17.86 -5.94 -5.73
CA SER A 136 -18.65 -4.98 -6.54
C SER A 136 -19.89 -5.58 -7.18
N ILE A 137 -19.90 -6.89 -7.40
CA ILE A 137 -21.07 -7.62 -7.91
C ILE A 137 -21.83 -8.41 -6.83
N GLY A 138 -21.45 -8.22 -5.53
CA GLY A 138 -22.07 -8.89 -4.39
C GLY A 138 -21.88 -10.40 -4.39
N ARG A 139 -20.78 -10.93 -4.91
CA ARG A 139 -20.47 -12.37 -5.07
C ARG A 139 -19.29 -12.84 -4.23
N LEU A 140 -18.90 -12.09 -3.19
CA LEU A 140 -17.98 -12.62 -2.18
C LEU A 140 -18.67 -13.70 -1.34
N PRO A 141 -18.01 -14.85 -1.09
CA PRO A 141 -18.51 -15.84 -0.13
C PRO A 141 -18.41 -15.30 1.31
N GLU A 142 -19.12 -15.94 2.22
CA GLU A 142 -19.06 -15.60 3.65
C GLU A 142 -17.69 -15.92 4.25
N GLU A 143 -17.06 -17.03 3.84
CA GLU A 143 -15.76 -17.48 4.32
C GLU A 143 -14.71 -17.29 3.23
N ILE A 144 -13.59 -16.62 3.56
CA ILE A 144 -12.47 -16.36 2.66
C ILE A 144 -11.17 -16.73 3.36
N THR A 145 -10.40 -17.66 2.78
CA THR A 145 -9.08 -18.00 3.30
C THR A 145 -8.00 -17.24 2.54
N VAL A 146 -7.14 -16.54 3.29
CA VAL A 146 -6.06 -15.73 2.73
C VAL A 146 -4.71 -16.15 3.33
N VAL A 147 -3.76 -16.51 2.48
CA VAL A 147 -2.36 -16.72 2.86
C VAL A 147 -1.51 -15.65 2.18
N GLY A 148 -0.87 -14.80 2.98
CA GLY A 148 -0.06 -13.69 2.46
C GLY A 148 1.40 -13.80 2.88
N ILE A 149 2.32 -13.92 1.91
CA ILE A 149 3.75 -14.00 2.16
C ILE A 149 4.37 -12.61 1.90
N THR A 150 5.05 -12.05 2.93
CA THR A 150 5.68 -10.72 2.83
C THR A 150 7.19 -10.78 3.08
N GLY A 151 7.91 -9.87 2.45
CA GLY A 151 9.31 -9.63 2.73
C GLY A 151 9.57 -9.05 4.14
N SER A 152 10.83 -9.12 4.57
CA SER A 152 11.26 -8.65 5.91
C SER A 152 11.08 -7.14 6.10
N THR A 153 11.15 -6.34 5.05
CA THR A 153 10.98 -4.87 5.10
C THR A 153 9.60 -4.43 5.62
N GLY A 154 8.58 -5.28 5.52
CA GLY A 154 7.26 -5.01 6.11
C GLY A 154 7.25 -4.94 7.65
N ALA A 155 8.32 -5.34 8.32
CA ALA A 155 8.47 -5.22 9.78
C ALA A 155 9.04 -3.88 10.24
N GLY A 156 9.52 -3.04 9.33
CA GLY A 156 10.24 -1.80 9.65
C GLY A 156 11.74 -2.02 9.90
N GLN A 157 12.48 -0.91 10.04
CA GLN A 157 13.95 -0.94 10.19
C GLN A 157 14.42 -1.37 11.58
N LYS A 158 13.59 -1.23 12.61
CA LYS A 158 14.03 -1.56 13.98
C LYS A 158 14.37 -3.04 14.07
N PRO A 159 15.64 -3.39 14.40
CA PRO A 159 16.04 -4.78 14.53
C PRO A 159 15.24 -5.51 15.61
N THR A 160 14.77 -6.70 15.27
CA THR A 160 14.09 -7.61 16.21
C THR A 160 14.65 -9.00 16.04
N ALA A 161 14.44 -9.89 17.01
CA ALA A 161 14.85 -11.28 16.89
C ALA A 161 14.28 -11.95 15.62
N ASP A 162 13.02 -11.65 15.27
CA ASP A 162 12.35 -12.22 14.09
C ASP A 162 12.89 -11.71 12.77
N THR A 163 13.49 -10.50 12.75
CA THR A 163 14.04 -9.89 11.54
C THR A 163 15.55 -9.97 11.45
N HIS A 164 16.20 -10.51 12.49
CA HIS A 164 17.64 -10.72 12.48
C HIS A 164 18.06 -11.65 11.33
N PHE A 165 19.14 -11.30 10.64
CA PHE A 165 19.57 -12.00 9.42
C PHE A 165 19.66 -13.52 9.61
N SER A 166 20.35 -14.00 10.68
CA SER A 166 20.52 -15.44 10.92
C SER A 166 19.20 -16.18 11.21
N ASN A 167 18.20 -15.48 11.76
CA ASN A 167 16.87 -16.06 11.95
C ASN A 167 16.03 -16.04 10.67
N ARG A 168 16.19 -15.00 9.85
CA ARG A 168 15.33 -14.80 8.66
C ARG A 168 15.86 -15.50 7.41
N CYS A 169 17.17 -15.68 7.29
CA CYS A 169 17.77 -16.32 6.14
C CYS A 169 17.27 -17.78 6.03
N ASN A 170 16.76 -18.17 4.85
CA ASN A 170 16.21 -19.50 4.56
C ASN A 170 15.10 -19.96 5.54
N ASN A 171 14.36 -19.02 6.12
CA ASN A 171 13.34 -19.32 7.13
C ASN A 171 12.01 -18.63 6.82
N LEU A 172 10.90 -19.33 7.12
CA LEU A 172 9.53 -18.83 7.02
C LEU A 172 8.86 -18.93 8.38
N SER A 173 7.98 -17.97 8.70
CA SER A 173 7.19 -18.04 9.93
C SER A 173 5.88 -17.28 9.81
N ASN A 174 4.83 -17.82 10.41
CA ASN A 174 3.57 -17.11 10.58
C ASN A 174 3.70 -16.05 11.67
N TYR A 175 2.89 -15.01 11.59
CA TYR A 175 2.78 -14.02 12.65
C TYR A 175 1.38 -13.40 12.66
N LYS A 176 0.86 -13.02 13.83
CA LYS A 176 -0.46 -12.40 13.99
C LYS A 176 -1.59 -13.10 13.21
N VAL A 177 -1.57 -14.44 13.21
CA VAL A 177 -2.59 -15.26 12.52
C VAL A 177 -3.97 -14.89 13.05
N PHE A 178 -4.92 -14.62 12.17
CA PHE A 178 -6.31 -14.20 12.43
C PHE A 178 -6.47 -12.88 13.23
N THR A 179 -5.37 -12.24 13.62
CA THR A 179 -5.37 -11.03 14.46
C THR A 179 -4.60 -9.87 13.83
N HIS A 180 -4.31 -9.97 12.53
CA HIS A 180 -3.56 -8.93 11.83
C HIS A 180 -4.39 -7.64 11.72
N ARG A 181 -3.77 -6.51 12.07
CA ARG A 181 -4.44 -5.19 12.12
C ARG A 181 -5.05 -4.71 10.80
N HIS A 182 -4.64 -5.27 9.64
CA HIS A 182 -5.25 -4.94 8.35
C HIS A 182 -6.61 -5.59 8.14
N LEU A 183 -7.05 -6.52 8.99
CA LEU A 183 -8.35 -7.20 8.82
C LEU A 183 -9.53 -6.24 8.86
N ASP A 184 -9.50 -5.25 9.75
CA ASP A 184 -10.60 -4.30 9.90
C ASP A 184 -10.70 -3.37 8.69
N GLU A 185 -9.56 -2.82 8.21
CA GLU A 185 -9.56 -1.99 7.00
C GLU A 185 -10.00 -2.77 5.76
N ILE A 186 -9.59 -4.05 5.61
CA ILE A 186 -10.03 -4.91 4.50
C ILE A 186 -11.54 -5.13 4.53
N ARG A 187 -12.09 -5.46 5.70
CA ARG A 187 -13.54 -5.70 5.86
C ARG A 187 -14.37 -4.47 5.50
N GLU A 188 -14.01 -3.30 6.03
CA GLU A 188 -14.69 -2.04 5.70
C GLU A 188 -14.61 -1.73 4.21
N THR A 189 -13.43 -1.90 3.60
CA THR A 189 -13.21 -1.68 2.17
C THR A 189 -14.08 -2.60 1.30
N LEU A 190 -14.17 -3.89 1.65
CA LEU A 190 -14.98 -4.85 0.90
C LEU A 190 -16.48 -4.54 1.01
N VAL A 191 -16.97 -4.13 2.18
CA VAL A 191 -18.35 -3.67 2.34
C VAL A 191 -18.62 -2.43 1.50
N ARG A 192 -17.73 -1.45 1.53
CA ARG A 192 -17.80 -0.24 0.70
C ARG A 192 -17.77 -0.57 -0.80
N ALA A 193 -17.04 -1.61 -1.19
CA ALA A 193 -17.00 -2.09 -2.58
C ALA A 193 -18.27 -2.84 -3.01
N GLY A 194 -19.20 -3.19 -2.11
CA GLY A 194 -20.47 -3.84 -2.40
C GLY A 194 -20.66 -5.23 -1.80
N ALA A 195 -19.80 -5.67 -0.89
CA ALA A 195 -20.02 -6.91 -0.17
C ALA A 195 -21.29 -6.83 0.70
N LYS A 196 -22.07 -7.92 0.78
CA LYS A 196 -23.36 -7.96 1.50
C LYS A 196 -23.23 -7.95 3.02
N GLY A 197 -22.02 -7.93 3.56
CA GLY A 197 -21.68 -7.92 4.97
C GLY A 197 -20.18 -8.05 5.17
N PHE A 198 -19.73 -8.10 6.42
CA PHE A 198 -18.33 -8.35 6.73
C PHE A 198 -18.00 -9.82 6.48
N PRO A 199 -17.17 -10.15 5.46
CA PRO A 199 -16.78 -11.54 5.24
C PRO A 199 -15.91 -12.05 6.40
N ASP A 200 -16.01 -13.33 6.72
CA ASP A 200 -15.08 -14.00 7.64
C ASP A 200 -13.74 -14.24 6.90
N LEU A 201 -12.72 -13.48 7.27
CA LEU A 201 -11.40 -13.53 6.66
C LEU A 201 -10.45 -14.33 7.54
N ALA A 202 -10.20 -15.58 7.16
CA ALA A 202 -9.16 -16.41 7.77
C ALA A 202 -7.78 -16.03 7.19
N PHE A 203 -7.17 -14.98 7.73
CA PHE A 203 -5.89 -14.47 7.23
C PHE A 203 -4.69 -15.04 7.97
N VAL A 204 -3.79 -15.67 7.21
CA VAL A 204 -2.51 -16.23 7.67
C VAL A 204 -1.35 -15.47 7.03
N PRO A 205 -0.81 -14.42 7.71
CA PRO A 205 0.36 -13.73 7.22
C PRO A 205 1.63 -14.54 7.52
N VAL A 206 2.49 -14.65 6.51
CA VAL A 206 3.76 -15.37 6.56
C VAL A 206 4.89 -14.38 6.26
N ARG A 207 5.91 -14.37 7.11
CA ARG A 207 7.15 -13.64 6.83
C ARG A 207 8.09 -14.54 6.05
N GLY A 208 8.40 -14.12 4.81
CA GLY A 208 9.30 -14.80 3.90
C GLY A 208 10.78 -14.51 4.16
N CYS A 209 11.64 -15.22 3.47
CA CYS A 209 13.10 -15.08 3.51
C CYS A 209 13.65 -14.03 2.51
N HIS A 210 12.76 -13.28 1.83
CA HIS A 210 13.11 -12.20 0.92
C HIS A 210 12.95 -10.83 1.57
N THR A 211 13.50 -9.79 0.96
CA THR A 211 13.49 -8.42 1.52
C THR A 211 12.20 -7.68 1.18
N ARG A 212 11.77 -7.67 -0.09
CA ARG A 212 10.65 -6.87 -0.61
C ARG A 212 9.65 -7.73 -1.35
N GLY A 213 8.41 -7.27 -1.33
CA GLY A 213 7.28 -7.83 -2.05
C GLY A 213 6.31 -8.59 -1.18
N ILE A 214 5.06 -8.63 -1.64
CA ILE A 214 3.95 -9.39 -1.06
C ILE A 214 3.35 -10.26 -2.15
N LEU A 215 3.17 -11.55 -1.85
CA LEU A 215 2.35 -12.48 -2.62
C LEU A 215 1.20 -12.92 -1.74
N VAL A 216 -0.02 -12.69 -2.20
CA VAL A 216 -1.25 -13.12 -1.53
C VAL A 216 -1.92 -14.20 -2.36
N ASN A 217 -2.27 -15.30 -1.72
CA ASN A 217 -3.14 -16.34 -2.24
C ASN A 217 -4.46 -16.32 -1.48
N THR A 218 -5.53 -15.97 -2.18
CA THR A 218 -6.90 -15.99 -1.65
C THR A 218 -7.67 -17.16 -2.23
N VAL A 219 -8.13 -18.05 -1.37
CA VAL A 219 -8.91 -19.23 -1.73
C VAL A 219 -10.36 -18.99 -1.39
N ILE A 220 -11.25 -19.18 -2.36
CA ILE A 220 -12.70 -19.08 -2.21
C ILE A 220 -13.41 -20.20 -2.96
N ARG A 221 -14.69 -20.41 -2.63
CA ARG A 221 -15.59 -21.27 -3.41
C ARG A 221 -16.56 -20.42 -4.20
N THR A 222 -16.75 -20.75 -5.48
CA THR A 222 -17.69 -20.05 -6.38
C THR A 222 -18.15 -20.94 -7.52
N ASP A 223 -19.39 -20.76 -7.92
CA ASP A 223 -20.01 -21.39 -9.09
C ASP A 223 -19.75 -20.63 -10.41
N ILE A 224 -19.24 -19.39 -10.32
CA ILE A 224 -18.94 -18.56 -11.51
C ILE A 224 -17.81 -19.21 -12.32
N THR A 225 -17.95 -19.24 -13.65
CA THR A 225 -16.92 -19.84 -14.53
C THR A 225 -15.64 -19.00 -14.56
N ILE A 226 -14.52 -19.64 -14.89
CA ILE A 226 -13.20 -18.96 -14.94
C ILE A 226 -13.20 -17.84 -16.00
N GLU A 227 -13.88 -18.06 -17.14
CA GLU A 227 -13.99 -17.08 -18.22
C GLU A 227 -14.74 -15.83 -17.75
N SER A 228 -15.88 -16.03 -17.07
CA SER A 228 -16.71 -14.92 -16.55
C SER A 228 -15.98 -14.11 -15.49
N ILE A 229 -15.25 -14.77 -14.57
CA ILE A 229 -14.46 -14.10 -13.55
C ILE A 229 -13.29 -13.34 -14.17
N THR A 230 -12.55 -13.96 -15.08
CA THR A 230 -11.43 -13.30 -15.76
C THR A 230 -11.89 -12.07 -16.52
N ALA A 231 -13.02 -12.17 -17.21
CA ALA A 231 -13.64 -11.05 -17.92
C ALA A 231 -14.07 -9.93 -16.95
N LEU A 232 -14.66 -10.28 -15.80
CA LEU A 232 -15.02 -9.32 -14.73
C LEU A 232 -13.81 -8.54 -14.24
N TYR A 233 -12.72 -9.25 -13.90
CA TYR A 233 -11.50 -8.60 -13.39
C TYR A 233 -10.84 -7.71 -14.45
N LYS A 234 -10.72 -8.19 -15.70
CA LYS A 234 -10.19 -7.39 -16.82
C LYS A 234 -11.05 -6.15 -17.07
N ALA A 235 -12.37 -6.27 -17.02
CA ALA A 235 -13.28 -5.13 -17.19
C ALA A 235 -13.17 -4.13 -16.02
N TYR A 236 -13.13 -4.62 -14.77
CA TYR A 236 -13.03 -3.77 -13.59
C TYR A 236 -11.74 -2.94 -13.61
N TYR A 237 -10.61 -3.55 -13.93
CA TYR A 237 -9.30 -2.90 -13.89
C TYR A 237 -8.87 -2.23 -15.19
N ASN A 238 -9.70 -2.23 -16.23
CA ASN A 238 -9.36 -1.69 -17.56
C ASN A 238 -8.87 -0.22 -17.53
N THR A 239 -9.40 0.59 -16.60
CA THR A 239 -9.03 2.02 -16.44
C THR A 239 -8.06 2.28 -15.31
N HIS A 240 -7.52 1.24 -14.68
CA HIS A 240 -6.61 1.35 -13.53
C HIS A 240 -5.17 1.04 -13.96
N PRO A 241 -4.31 2.07 -14.12
CA PRO A 241 -3.02 1.94 -14.80
C PRO A 241 -2.02 1.06 -14.05
N PHE A 242 -2.26 0.78 -12.77
CA PHE A 242 -1.34 0.01 -11.93
C PHE A 242 -1.86 -1.38 -11.56
N VAL A 243 -3.01 -1.81 -12.08
CA VAL A 243 -3.49 -3.18 -11.85
C VAL A 243 -3.57 -3.94 -13.17
N TYR A 244 -2.92 -5.08 -13.23
CA TYR A 244 -2.88 -5.92 -14.41
C TYR A 244 -3.36 -7.36 -14.10
N VAL A 245 -4.32 -7.84 -14.87
CA VAL A 245 -4.84 -9.22 -14.78
C VAL A 245 -4.10 -10.10 -15.77
N SER A 246 -3.30 -11.04 -15.24
CA SER A 246 -2.45 -11.94 -16.02
C SER A 246 -3.18 -13.24 -16.37
N ASP A 247 -3.01 -13.69 -17.59
CA ASP A 247 -3.45 -15.03 -18.00
C ASP A 247 -2.46 -16.12 -17.55
N GLU A 248 -1.23 -15.73 -17.18
CA GLU A 248 -0.16 -16.63 -16.75
C GLU A 248 0.08 -16.56 -15.22
N PRO A 249 0.57 -17.65 -14.59
CA PRO A 249 0.96 -17.66 -13.20
C PRO A 249 1.99 -16.57 -12.85
N LEU A 250 1.91 -16.04 -11.62
CA LEU A 250 2.69 -14.90 -11.19
C LEU A 250 3.91 -15.27 -10.37
N TYR A 251 4.96 -14.47 -10.54
CA TYR A 251 6.17 -14.49 -9.74
C TYR A 251 6.36 -13.15 -9.02
N LEU A 252 6.72 -13.19 -7.76
CA LEU A 252 6.88 -12.00 -6.93
C LEU A 252 7.84 -10.96 -7.54
N LYS A 253 8.93 -11.39 -8.17
CA LYS A 253 9.93 -10.49 -8.78
C LYS A 253 9.39 -9.67 -9.97
N GLN A 254 8.24 -10.03 -10.54
CA GLN A 254 7.61 -9.26 -11.63
C GLN A 254 7.17 -7.87 -11.19
N VAL A 255 6.95 -7.64 -9.89
CA VAL A 255 6.44 -6.37 -9.35
C VAL A 255 7.38 -5.68 -8.37
N VAL A 256 8.44 -6.36 -7.90
CA VAL A 256 9.40 -5.76 -6.96
C VAL A 256 10.04 -4.52 -7.60
N ASN A 257 10.05 -3.41 -6.87
CA ASN A 257 10.47 -2.09 -7.31
C ASN A 257 9.51 -1.40 -8.29
N THR A 258 8.23 -1.79 -8.33
CA THR A 258 7.21 -1.11 -9.16
C THR A 258 5.98 -0.75 -8.35
N ASN A 259 5.14 0.15 -8.91
CA ASN A 259 3.82 0.47 -8.35
C ASN A 259 2.71 -0.44 -8.91
N TYR A 260 3.06 -1.56 -9.55
CA TYR A 260 2.07 -2.47 -10.10
C TYR A 260 1.55 -3.48 -9.07
N CYS A 261 0.26 -3.83 -9.24
CA CYS A 261 -0.35 -5.04 -8.70
C CYS A 261 -0.66 -5.96 -9.87
N TYR A 262 -0.15 -7.19 -9.85
CA TYR A 262 -0.56 -8.21 -10.81
C TYR A 262 -1.48 -9.21 -10.13
N ILE A 263 -2.53 -9.63 -10.85
CA ILE A 263 -3.54 -10.57 -10.37
C ILE A 263 -3.63 -11.72 -11.37
N HIS A 264 -3.64 -12.95 -10.86
CA HIS A 264 -3.90 -14.17 -11.65
C HIS A 264 -4.98 -14.99 -10.97
N ILE A 265 -5.85 -15.59 -11.76
CA ILE A 265 -6.98 -16.38 -11.28
C ILE A 265 -6.87 -17.80 -11.83
N SER A 266 -6.95 -18.78 -10.94
CA SER A 266 -7.00 -20.20 -11.29
C SER A 266 -8.25 -20.83 -10.67
N LYS A 267 -8.86 -21.79 -11.35
CA LYS A 267 -10.08 -22.46 -10.87
C LYS A 267 -10.09 -23.94 -11.21
N GLN A 268 -10.52 -24.78 -10.25
CA GLN A 268 -10.79 -26.19 -10.46
C GLN A 268 -12.06 -26.58 -9.72
N GLY A 269 -13.07 -27.04 -10.45
CA GLY A 269 -14.40 -27.25 -9.87
C GLY A 269 -14.96 -25.93 -9.31
N GLU A 270 -15.36 -25.92 -8.06
CA GLU A 270 -15.80 -24.70 -7.35
C GLU A 270 -14.67 -23.98 -6.61
N GLN A 271 -13.49 -24.60 -6.47
CA GLN A 271 -12.36 -23.96 -5.82
C GLN A 271 -11.71 -22.95 -6.76
N MET A 272 -11.54 -21.74 -6.30
CA MET A 272 -10.88 -20.65 -7.00
C MET A 272 -9.74 -20.09 -6.16
N LEU A 273 -8.60 -19.89 -6.80
CA LEU A 273 -7.43 -19.22 -6.25
C LEU A 273 -7.26 -17.89 -6.98
N ILE A 274 -7.23 -16.81 -6.21
CA ILE A 274 -6.84 -15.47 -6.68
C ILE A 274 -5.46 -15.19 -6.11
N THR A 275 -4.46 -15.10 -6.97
CA THR A 275 -3.11 -14.69 -6.59
C THR A 275 -2.92 -13.22 -6.93
N SER A 276 -2.54 -12.39 -5.95
CA SER A 276 -2.15 -11.00 -6.16
C SER A 276 -0.73 -10.75 -5.67
N VAL A 277 0.05 -9.98 -6.43
CA VAL A 277 1.43 -9.65 -6.09
C VAL A 277 1.67 -8.14 -6.19
N ILE A 278 2.36 -7.58 -5.19
CA ILE A 278 2.76 -6.17 -5.16
C ILE A 278 4.15 -6.00 -4.55
N ASP A 279 4.78 -4.86 -4.78
CA ASP A 279 5.88 -4.40 -3.93
C ASP A 279 5.29 -3.77 -2.65
N ASN A 280 5.65 -4.29 -1.47
CA ASN A 280 5.10 -3.84 -0.20
C ASN A 280 5.51 -2.42 0.21
N LEU A 281 6.59 -1.88 -0.35
CA LEU A 281 7.07 -0.52 -0.09
C LEU A 281 6.61 0.50 -1.15
N LEU A 282 6.25 0.05 -2.37
CA LEU A 282 5.75 0.93 -3.43
C LEU A 282 4.21 0.85 -3.53
N LYS A 283 3.64 -0.09 -4.27
CA LYS A 283 2.16 -0.21 -4.34
C LYS A 283 1.53 -0.44 -2.97
N GLY A 284 2.25 -1.10 -2.06
CA GLY A 284 1.81 -1.30 -0.68
C GLY A 284 2.04 -0.13 0.27
N ALA A 285 2.72 0.95 -0.15
CA ALA A 285 3.03 2.10 0.70
C ALA A 285 3.28 3.39 -0.10
N SER A 286 4.55 3.71 -0.37
CA SER A 286 4.96 5.03 -0.87
C SER A 286 4.55 5.32 -2.31
N GLY A 287 4.62 4.33 -3.19
CA GLY A 287 4.19 4.51 -4.58
C GLY A 287 2.68 4.79 -4.69
N GLN A 288 1.86 4.11 -3.87
CA GLN A 288 0.43 4.39 -3.78
C GLN A 288 0.17 5.78 -3.17
N ALA A 289 0.99 6.22 -2.20
CA ALA A 289 0.88 7.57 -1.65
C ALA A 289 1.18 8.65 -2.71
N VAL A 290 2.18 8.43 -3.57
CA VAL A 290 2.47 9.31 -4.72
C VAL A 290 1.36 9.23 -5.77
N GLN A 291 0.79 8.06 -6.05
CA GLN A 291 -0.38 7.92 -6.90
C GLN A 291 -1.57 8.74 -6.37
N ASN A 292 -1.81 8.70 -5.06
CA ASN A 292 -2.81 9.53 -4.38
C ASN A 292 -2.50 11.03 -4.49
N MET A 293 -1.24 11.43 -4.33
CA MET A 293 -0.80 12.82 -4.55
C MET A 293 -1.12 13.26 -5.99
N ASN A 294 -0.79 12.47 -6.98
CA ASN A 294 -1.07 12.80 -8.37
C ASN A 294 -2.56 13.06 -8.59
N LEU A 295 -3.43 12.22 -8.05
CA LEU A 295 -4.89 12.39 -8.11
C LEU A 295 -5.35 13.66 -7.39
N LEU A 296 -4.85 13.92 -6.18
CA LEU A 296 -5.18 15.11 -5.40
C LEU A 296 -4.87 16.42 -6.14
N PHE A 297 -3.78 16.44 -6.92
CA PHE A 297 -3.34 17.64 -7.66
C PHE A 297 -3.77 17.65 -9.13
N GLY A 298 -4.55 16.67 -9.57
CA GLY A 298 -5.00 16.56 -10.97
C GLY A 298 -3.88 16.28 -11.97
N LEU A 299 -2.77 15.71 -11.47
CA LEU A 299 -1.68 15.23 -12.33
C LEU A 299 -2.07 13.90 -12.98
N GLU A 300 -1.32 13.53 -14.03
CA GLU A 300 -1.42 12.17 -14.60
C GLU A 300 -1.10 11.14 -13.51
N GLU A 301 -1.99 10.19 -13.29
CA GLU A 301 -1.93 9.22 -12.17
C GLU A 301 -0.61 8.44 -12.11
N THR A 302 0.03 8.24 -13.28
CA THR A 302 1.27 7.48 -13.42
C THR A 302 2.55 8.32 -13.28
N THR A 303 2.44 9.64 -13.10
CA THR A 303 3.59 10.54 -13.03
C THR A 303 4.58 10.12 -11.93
N GLY A 304 5.85 9.93 -12.28
CA GLY A 304 6.91 9.50 -11.36
C GLY A 304 6.86 8.01 -10.94
N LEU A 305 5.91 7.21 -11.48
CA LEU A 305 5.64 5.85 -11.00
C LEU A 305 5.83 4.76 -12.06
N ARG A 306 6.28 5.09 -13.27
CA ARG A 306 6.58 4.12 -14.32
C ARG A 306 7.96 3.49 -14.11
N LEU A 307 8.08 2.67 -13.09
CA LEU A 307 9.31 2.02 -12.69
C LEU A 307 9.43 0.62 -13.31
N LYS A 308 10.66 0.13 -13.45
CA LYS A 308 10.96 -1.22 -13.94
C LYS A 308 11.22 -2.18 -12.78
N ALA A 309 10.66 -3.37 -12.88
CA ALA A 309 10.86 -4.42 -11.88
C ALA A 309 12.32 -4.93 -11.85
N ASN A 310 12.75 -5.34 -10.66
CA ASN A 310 14.00 -6.06 -10.46
C ASN A 310 13.77 -7.56 -10.67
N TYR A 311 13.51 -7.97 -11.94
CA TYR A 311 13.19 -9.36 -12.24
C TYR A 311 14.42 -10.26 -12.18
N PHE A 312 15.56 -9.74 -12.58
CA PHE A 312 16.89 -10.36 -12.45
C PHE A 312 17.84 -9.41 -11.73
#